data_bf7f7a97de706e69d469c5e38f03688a
#
_entry.id   bf7f7a97de706e69d469c5e38f03688a
#
_cell.length_a   1.000
_cell.length_b   1.000
_cell.length_c   1.000
_cell.angle_alpha   90.00
_cell.angle_beta   90.00
_cell.angle_gamma   90.00
#
_symmetry.space_group_name_H-M   'P 1'
#
loop_
_entity.id
_entity.type
_entity.pdbx_description
1 polymer ?
#
loop_
_entity_poly.entity_id
_entity_poly.type
_entity_poly.pdbx_seq_one_letter_code
_entity_poly.pdbx_strand_id
1 'polypeptide(L)'
;VTAADTATPGIAGGDRGADVGAAAREFAATGSPHRWRVLWATFVTYLFDSYDLMVLAIAMPVLLKILGIGLPDGGLLGSATMVGAMAGSVLFGLVAENHGRRFALILALCWLGVGMGAVYLVDTWSQWMVLRFVTGIAIGGVWGPCAALIAEHWSPGSRGRAVSFVFSSFAIGAIVASLVGRLVLEVDWRWLFFAGVASLPAALLVKYLVPQDPGRGRHAGLGGRPRIGIGAIFEGGRARTTLLATLISIVNLAGYWGAAFWIPTFLTAERGLSLTAMVSFSFVMYVGMFVGFQFFGLLCDLIGRRRSMMVAFGSCAIAIGVYIVVPNPLFLFWWGAVVGFALCGAGGILGAYYAELFPDEVRAYAGGFCWNMGRIGAALAPFTIGAIGKSHGLQAGLAVTCGVYLVGVAMLLLMPETFRRKADEAPN
;
A
#
# COMPACT_ATOMS: atom_id res chain seq x y z
N VAL A 1 42.59 -8.96 69.06
CA VAL A 1 42.12 -9.90 68.09
C VAL A 1 41.52 -9.08 66.91
N THR A 2 42.21 -9.15 65.82
CA THR A 2 42.13 -8.40 64.58
C THR A 2 40.83 -8.56 63.81
N ALA A 3 40.25 -7.41 63.38
CA ALA A 3 39.17 -7.35 62.40
C ALA A 3 39.79 -7.49 61.00
N ALA A 4 39.25 -8.42 60.18
CA ALA A 4 39.57 -8.57 58.76
C ALA A 4 38.68 -7.69 57.88
N ASP A 5 39.31 -6.80 57.11
CA ASP A 5 38.75 -5.99 56.04
C ASP A 5 38.25 -6.91 54.90
N THR A 6 36.95 -6.91 54.61
CA THR A 6 36.40 -7.48 53.38
C THR A 6 36.05 -6.35 52.43
N ALA A 7 36.98 -6.03 51.56
CA ALA A 7 36.76 -5.13 50.42
C ALA A 7 35.84 -5.81 49.42
N THR A 8 34.65 -5.27 49.25
CA THR A 8 33.72 -5.58 48.15
C THR A 8 34.26 -4.97 46.84
N PRO A 9 34.38 -5.72 45.74
CA PRO A 9 34.79 -5.14 44.46
C PRO A 9 33.66 -4.25 43.93
N GLY A 10 33.96 -2.97 43.75
CA GLY A 10 33.08 -2.00 43.15
C GLY A 10 32.70 -2.43 41.73
N ILE A 11 31.42 -2.65 41.51
CA ILE A 11 30.83 -2.92 40.19
C ILE A 11 30.99 -1.63 39.36
N ALA A 12 31.86 -1.68 38.35
CA ALA A 12 32.06 -0.64 37.36
C ALA A 12 30.75 -0.43 36.54
N GLY A 13 29.86 0.43 37.05
CA GLY A 13 28.59 0.78 36.40
C GLY A 13 28.68 1.91 35.41
N GLY A 14 29.88 2.52 35.20
CA GLY A 14 30.05 3.73 34.42
C GLY A 14 30.16 3.53 32.90
N ASP A 15 30.56 2.36 32.42
CA ASP A 15 30.95 2.17 31.02
C ASP A 15 29.77 1.73 30.12
N ARG A 16 28.79 1.00 30.65
CA ARG A 16 27.64 0.54 29.85
C ARG A 16 26.65 1.64 29.46
N GLY A 17 26.53 2.71 30.23
CA GLY A 17 25.64 3.84 29.95
C GLY A 17 26.18 4.75 28.86
N ALA A 18 27.49 4.94 28.83
CA ALA A 18 28.18 5.74 27.81
C ALA A 18 28.16 5.04 26.43
N ASP A 19 28.31 3.72 26.42
CA ASP A 19 28.31 2.87 25.21
C ASP A 19 26.90 2.80 24.58
N VAL A 20 25.84 2.69 25.37
CA VAL A 20 24.45 2.73 24.90
C VAL A 20 24.08 4.11 24.31
N GLY A 21 24.56 5.18 24.93
CA GLY A 21 24.35 6.55 24.43
C GLY A 21 25.10 6.85 23.13
N ALA A 22 26.30 6.29 22.94
CA ALA A 22 27.06 6.39 21.69
C ALA A 22 26.40 5.61 20.55
N ALA A 23 26.01 4.37 20.80
CA ALA A 23 25.30 3.52 19.83
C ALA A 23 23.95 4.13 19.39
N ALA A 24 23.21 4.74 20.34
CA ALA A 24 21.95 5.43 20.03
C ALA A 24 22.18 6.69 19.16
N ARG A 25 23.23 7.44 19.41
CA ARG A 25 23.62 8.60 18.58
C ARG A 25 24.08 8.18 17.18
N GLU A 26 24.85 7.13 17.06
CA GLU A 26 25.28 6.56 15.79
C GLU A 26 24.07 6.04 14.98
N PHE A 27 23.15 5.32 15.61
CA PHE A 27 21.91 4.89 14.96
C PHE A 27 21.04 6.07 14.51
N ALA A 28 20.93 7.13 15.32
CA ALA A 28 20.18 8.33 14.95
C ALA A 28 20.80 9.04 13.73
N ALA A 29 22.12 8.98 13.57
CA ALA A 29 22.82 9.58 12.44
C ALA A 29 22.79 8.71 11.17
N THR A 30 23.05 7.41 11.29
CA THR A 30 23.34 6.54 10.14
C THR A 30 22.28 5.44 9.90
N GLY A 31 21.51 5.06 10.91
CA GLY A 31 20.66 3.87 10.90
C GLY A 31 21.45 2.56 11.06
N SER A 32 20.77 1.44 10.94
CA SER A 32 21.37 0.10 11.04
C SER A 32 22.34 -0.20 9.89
N PRO A 33 23.43 -0.95 10.10
CA PRO A 33 24.32 -1.43 9.03
C PRO A 33 23.59 -2.29 7.99
N HIS A 34 22.46 -2.88 8.35
CA HIS A 34 21.66 -3.72 7.46
C HIS A 34 20.57 -2.96 6.69
N ARG A 35 20.47 -1.63 6.82
CA ARG A 35 19.39 -0.80 6.25
C ARG A 35 19.15 -1.02 4.75
N TRP A 36 20.20 -1.14 3.94
CA TRP A 36 20.06 -1.36 2.51
C TRP A 36 19.55 -2.75 2.14
N ARG A 37 19.96 -3.78 2.88
CA ARG A 37 19.44 -5.15 2.71
C ARG A 37 17.94 -5.21 3.03
N VAL A 38 17.54 -4.58 4.12
CA VAL A 38 16.13 -4.48 4.52
C VAL A 38 15.33 -3.68 3.49
N LEU A 39 15.88 -2.58 2.95
CA LEU A 39 15.22 -1.78 1.93
C LEU A 39 14.91 -2.60 0.68
N TRP A 40 15.88 -3.34 0.16
CA TRP A 40 15.69 -4.16 -1.03
C TRP A 40 14.75 -5.35 -0.77
N ALA A 41 14.81 -5.96 0.40
CA ALA A 41 13.90 -7.03 0.79
C ALA A 41 12.44 -6.54 0.84
N THR A 42 12.20 -5.41 1.47
CA THR A 42 10.86 -4.80 1.55
C THR A 42 10.38 -4.29 0.20
N PHE A 43 11.27 -3.73 -0.63
CA PHE A 43 10.98 -3.30 -2.00
C PHE A 43 10.49 -4.47 -2.86
N VAL A 44 11.24 -5.59 -2.88
CA VAL A 44 10.88 -6.78 -3.65
C VAL A 44 9.58 -7.39 -3.13
N THR A 45 9.38 -7.43 -1.82
CA THR A 45 8.14 -7.97 -1.23
C THR A 45 6.92 -7.14 -1.67
N TYR A 46 7.01 -5.82 -1.61
CA TYR A 46 5.92 -4.93 -1.98
C TYR A 46 5.69 -4.86 -3.51
N LEU A 47 6.72 -5.16 -4.30
CA LEU A 47 6.62 -5.35 -5.75
C LEU A 47 5.72 -6.54 -6.08
N PHE A 48 5.89 -7.70 -5.43
CA PHE A 48 5.06 -8.88 -5.67
C PHE A 48 3.63 -8.70 -5.18
N ASP A 49 3.42 -7.96 -4.10
CA ASP A 49 2.11 -7.53 -3.63
C ASP A 49 1.34 -6.76 -4.72
N SER A 50 1.98 -5.75 -5.27
CA SER A 50 1.41 -4.96 -6.37
C SER A 50 1.23 -5.77 -7.65
N TYR A 51 2.17 -6.65 -7.97
CA TYR A 51 2.08 -7.52 -9.14
C TYR A 51 0.78 -8.33 -9.12
N ASP A 52 0.47 -9.02 -8.02
CA ASP A 52 -0.76 -9.84 -7.92
C ASP A 52 -2.03 -9.00 -8.08
N LEU A 53 -2.07 -7.83 -7.45
CA LEU A 53 -3.21 -6.94 -7.53
C LEU A 53 -3.47 -6.46 -8.97
N MET A 54 -2.40 -6.11 -9.70
CA MET A 54 -2.53 -5.59 -11.06
C MET A 54 -2.76 -6.68 -12.09
N VAL A 55 -2.24 -7.89 -11.86
CA VAL A 55 -2.50 -9.05 -12.72
C VAL A 55 -3.99 -9.34 -12.82
N LEU A 56 -4.73 -9.27 -11.71
CA LEU A 56 -6.19 -9.49 -11.75
C LEU A 56 -6.89 -8.45 -12.62
N ALA A 57 -6.53 -7.17 -12.51
CA ALA A 57 -7.11 -6.10 -13.31
C ALA A 57 -6.80 -6.26 -14.81
N ILE A 58 -5.55 -6.62 -15.15
CA ILE A 58 -5.12 -6.86 -16.53
C ILE A 58 -5.79 -8.10 -17.14
N ALA A 59 -5.97 -9.18 -16.35
CA ALA A 59 -6.60 -10.40 -16.79
C ALA A 59 -8.14 -10.30 -16.85
N MET A 60 -8.74 -9.30 -16.21
CA MET A 60 -10.20 -9.21 -16.07
C MET A 60 -10.98 -9.30 -17.39
N PRO A 61 -10.58 -8.64 -18.49
CA PRO A 61 -11.30 -8.79 -19.77
C PRO A 61 -11.33 -10.23 -20.29
N VAL A 62 -10.28 -11.00 -20.01
CA VAL A 62 -10.18 -12.41 -20.40
C VAL A 62 -11.01 -13.28 -19.47
N LEU A 63 -10.93 -13.06 -18.14
CA LEU A 63 -11.65 -13.81 -17.14
C LEU A 63 -13.17 -13.68 -17.28
N LEU A 64 -13.67 -12.47 -17.59
CA LEU A 64 -15.10 -12.26 -17.85
C LEU A 64 -15.62 -13.16 -18.99
N LYS A 65 -14.84 -13.31 -20.05
CA LYS A 65 -15.21 -14.15 -21.20
C LYS A 65 -15.09 -15.64 -20.89
N ILE A 66 -14.00 -16.09 -20.25
CA ILE A 66 -13.75 -17.50 -19.98
C ILE A 66 -14.71 -18.05 -18.94
N LEU A 67 -14.97 -17.30 -17.88
CA LEU A 67 -15.88 -17.70 -16.82
C LEU A 67 -17.36 -17.45 -17.17
N GLY A 68 -17.63 -16.76 -18.28
CA GLY A 68 -19.00 -16.42 -18.70
C GLY A 68 -19.74 -15.53 -17.69
N ILE A 69 -19.01 -14.66 -16.98
CA ILE A 69 -19.55 -13.83 -15.88
C ILE A 69 -19.74 -12.38 -16.31
N GLY A 70 -20.64 -11.69 -15.59
CA GLY A 70 -20.88 -10.27 -15.80
C GLY A 70 -19.88 -9.37 -15.08
N LEU A 71 -19.92 -8.06 -15.39
CA LEU A 71 -19.08 -7.05 -14.74
C LEU A 71 -19.23 -7.04 -13.20
N PRO A 72 -20.44 -7.17 -12.60
CA PRO A 72 -20.57 -7.24 -11.15
C PRO A 72 -19.82 -8.42 -10.53
N ASP A 73 -19.90 -9.59 -11.16
CA ASP A 73 -19.24 -10.81 -10.68
C ASP A 73 -17.71 -10.70 -10.79
N GLY A 74 -17.22 -10.08 -11.87
CA GLY A 74 -15.81 -9.70 -12.00
C GLY A 74 -15.37 -8.72 -10.93
N GLY A 75 -16.20 -7.73 -10.61
CA GLY A 75 -15.98 -6.79 -9.52
C GLY A 75 -15.89 -7.47 -8.15
N LEU A 76 -16.72 -8.50 -7.91
CA LEU A 76 -16.67 -9.30 -6.67
C LEU A 76 -15.33 -10.04 -6.49
N LEU A 77 -14.66 -10.45 -7.56
CA LEU A 77 -13.31 -11.03 -7.46
C LEU A 77 -12.31 -10.03 -6.88
N GLY A 78 -12.36 -8.77 -7.35
CA GLY A 78 -11.56 -7.67 -6.79
C GLY A 78 -11.93 -7.38 -5.33
N SER A 79 -13.22 -7.32 -5.03
CA SER A 79 -13.75 -7.12 -3.68
C SER A 79 -13.31 -8.23 -2.72
N ALA A 80 -13.37 -9.49 -3.13
CA ALA A 80 -12.93 -10.64 -2.34
C ALA A 80 -11.44 -10.52 -1.97
N THR A 81 -10.58 -10.07 -2.92
CA THR A 81 -9.17 -9.82 -2.65
C THR A 81 -8.99 -8.75 -1.57
N MET A 82 -9.74 -7.64 -1.63
CA MET A 82 -9.63 -6.55 -0.65
C MET A 82 -10.16 -6.94 0.73
N VAL A 83 -11.25 -7.71 0.80
CA VAL A 83 -11.76 -8.26 2.06
C VAL A 83 -10.75 -9.22 2.67
N GLY A 84 -10.15 -10.09 1.85
CA GLY A 84 -9.02 -10.94 2.27
C GLY A 84 -7.87 -10.12 2.82
N ALA A 85 -7.50 -9.00 2.17
CA ALA A 85 -6.43 -8.13 2.63
C ALA A 85 -6.75 -7.41 3.95
N MET A 86 -8.02 -7.11 4.22
CA MET A 86 -8.43 -6.59 5.54
C MET A 86 -8.19 -7.65 6.64
N ALA A 87 -8.67 -8.88 6.44
CA ALA A 87 -8.43 -9.98 7.36
C ALA A 87 -6.94 -10.29 7.54
N GLY A 88 -6.19 -10.28 6.44
CA GLY A 88 -4.77 -10.53 6.40
C GLY A 88 -3.95 -9.49 7.17
N SER A 89 -4.32 -8.22 7.13
CA SER A 89 -3.62 -7.16 7.87
C SER A 89 -3.66 -7.39 9.38
N VAL A 90 -4.77 -7.91 9.90
CA VAL A 90 -4.90 -8.28 11.32
C VAL A 90 -4.11 -9.56 11.61
N LEU A 91 -4.32 -10.62 10.81
CA LEU A 91 -3.67 -11.92 11.00
C LEU A 91 -2.14 -11.79 10.97
N PHE A 92 -1.59 -11.15 9.94
CA PHE A 92 -0.14 -10.98 9.79
C PHE A 92 0.45 -9.97 10.76
N GLY A 93 -0.33 -9.01 11.27
CA GLY A 93 0.04 -8.19 12.41
C GLY A 93 0.37 -9.05 13.62
N LEU A 94 -0.53 -9.98 13.99
CA LEU A 94 -0.33 -10.94 15.07
C LEU A 94 0.85 -11.91 14.79
N VAL A 95 0.99 -12.38 13.54
CA VAL A 95 2.12 -13.22 13.14
C VAL A 95 3.44 -12.46 13.32
N ALA A 96 3.50 -11.20 12.88
CA ALA A 96 4.69 -10.36 12.98
C ALA A 96 5.09 -10.05 14.43
N GLU A 97 4.11 -9.87 15.33
CA GLU A 97 4.34 -9.68 16.76
C GLU A 97 4.85 -10.96 17.44
N ASN A 98 4.26 -12.12 17.12
CA ASN A 98 4.56 -13.39 17.78
C ASN A 98 5.81 -14.10 17.22
N HIS A 99 6.04 -14.02 15.91
CA HIS A 99 7.08 -14.78 15.19
C HIS A 99 8.14 -13.88 14.54
N GLY A 100 7.97 -12.55 14.60
CA GLY A 100 8.87 -11.57 14.00
C GLY A 100 8.49 -11.16 12.57
N ARG A 101 8.93 -9.94 12.18
CA ARG A 101 8.58 -9.32 10.89
C ARG A 101 9.15 -10.09 9.70
N ARG A 102 10.38 -10.61 9.83
CA ARG A 102 11.03 -11.43 8.80
C ARG A 102 10.20 -12.68 8.49
N PHE A 103 9.75 -13.41 9.50
CA PHE A 103 8.92 -14.61 9.31
C PHE A 103 7.58 -14.26 8.66
N ALA A 104 6.93 -13.19 9.09
CA ALA A 104 5.67 -12.72 8.51
C ALA A 104 5.81 -12.42 7.00
N LEU A 105 6.89 -11.73 6.56
CA LEU A 105 7.12 -11.44 5.15
C LEU A 105 7.42 -12.71 4.33
N ILE A 106 8.21 -13.63 4.86
CA ILE A 106 8.49 -14.91 4.20
C ILE A 106 7.18 -15.70 4.01
N LEU A 107 6.37 -15.79 5.07
CA LEU A 107 5.08 -16.47 5.01
C LEU A 107 4.14 -15.81 3.99
N ALA A 108 4.06 -14.49 3.97
CA ALA A 108 3.23 -13.74 3.01
C ALA A 108 3.65 -14.01 1.57
N LEU A 109 4.95 -13.97 1.25
CA LEU A 109 5.47 -14.25 -0.09
C LEU A 109 5.26 -15.70 -0.51
N CYS A 110 5.46 -16.66 0.40
CA CYS A 110 5.20 -18.07 0.12
C CYS A 110 3.71 -18.31 -0.15
N TRP A 111 2.85 -17.73 0.67
CA TRP A 111 1.40 -17.84 0.51
C TRP A 111 0.94 -17.21 -0.82
N LEU A 112 1.45 -16.02 -1.14
CA LEU A 112 1.16 -15.35 -2.40
C LEU A 112 1.59 -16.19 -3.61
N GLY A 113 2.82 -16.72 -3.62
CA GLY A 113 3.32 -17.54 -4.71
C GLY A 113 2.55 -18.83 -4.91
N VAL A 114 2.17 -19.51 -3.82
CA VAL A 114 1.31 -20.71 -3.91
C VAL A 114 -0.07 -20.34 -4.45
N GLY A 115 -0.67 -19.25 -3.97
CA GLY A 115 -1.95 -18.76 -4.46
C GLY A 115 -1.93 -18.39 -5.94
N MET A 116 -0.86 -17.74 -6.40
CA MET A 116 -0.68 -17.41 -7.81
C MET A 116 -0.52 -18.67 -8.69
N GLY A 117 0.18 -19.69 -8.20
CA GLY A 117 0.29 -20.99 -8.89
C GLY A 117 -1.02 -21.79 -8.90
N ALA A 118 -1.85 -21.63 -7.87
CA ALA A 118 -3.12 -22.33 -7.73
C ALA A 118 -4.17 -21.93 -8.78
N VAL A 119 -3.92 -20.92 -9.59
CA VAL A 119 -4.78 -20.53 -10.73
C VAL A 119 -5.01 -21.68 -11.71
N TYR A 120 -4.09 -22.62 -11.84
CA TYR A 120 -4.26 -23.81 -12.67
C TYR A 120 -5.26 -24.85 -12.11
N LEU A 121 -5.67 -24.68 -10.84
CA LEU A 121 -6.59 -25.59 -10.14
C LEU A 121 -8.02 -25.07 -10.06
N VAL A 122 -8.29 -23.87 -10.62
CA VAL A 122 -9.58 -23.18 -10.50
C VAL A 122 -10.18 -22.91 -11.88
N ASP A 123 -11.38 -23.42 -12.10
CA ASP A 123 -12.11 -23.28 -13.35
C ASP A 123 -13.48 -22.60 -13.18
N THR A 124 -14.01 -22.52 -11.96
CA THR A 124 -15.33 -21.92 -11.69
C THR A 124 -15.20 -20.58 -10.96
N TRP A 125 -16.18 -19.71 -11.14
CA TRP A 125 -16.24 -18.43 -10.47
C TRP A 125 -16.14 -18.52 -8.93
N SER A 126 -16.82 -19.50 -8.33
CA SER A 126 -16.77 -19.71 -6.87
C SER A 126 -15.38 -20.11 -6.38
N GLN A 127 -14.66 -20.96 -7.13
CA GLN A 127 -13.26 -21.30 -6.81
C GLN A 127 -12.36 -20.06 -6.93
N TRP A 128 -12.59 -19.23 -7.95
CA TRP A 128 -11.90 -17.94 -8.09
C TRP A 128 -12.14 -17.00 -6.92
N MET A 129 -13.40 -16.90 -6.43
CA MET A 129 -13.74 -16.10 -5.26
C MET A 129 -12.95 -16.54 -4.02
N VAL A 130 -12.90 -17.84 -3.76
CA VAL A 130 -12.13 -18.40 -2.64
C VAL A 130 -10.64 -18.13 -2.83
N LEU A 131 -10.10 -18.40 -4.02
CA LEU A 131 -8.67 -18.17 -4.33
C LEU A 131 -8.30 -16.70 -4.12
N ARG A 132 -9.10 -15.77 -4.63
CA ARG A 132 -8.85 -14.32 -4.50
C ARG A 132 -8.96 -13.83 -3.05
N PHE A 133 -9.89 -14.35 -2.27
CA PHE A 133 -9.96 -14.07 -0.84
C PHE A 133 -8.72 -14.59 -0.11
N VAL A 134 -8.32 -15.83 -0.37
CA VAL A 134 -7.16 -16.46 0.27
C VAL A 134 -5.84 -15.76 -0.12
N THR A 135 -5.64 -15.41 -1.39
CA THR A 135 -4.47 -14.62 -1.81
C THR A 135 -4.50 -13.21 -1.23
N GLY A 136 -5.68 -12.62 -1.11
CA GLY A 136 -5.89 -11.34 -0.43
C GLY A 136 -5.36 -11.33 0.99
N ILE A 137 -5.52 -12.41 1.75
CA ILE A 137 -4.97 -12.53 3.12
C ILE A 137 -3.44 -12.32 3.10
N ALA A 138 -2.72 -12.90 2.13
CA ALA A 138 -1.27 -12.70 2.01
C ALA A 138 -0.91 -11.24 1.69
N ILE A 139 -1.65 -10.61 0.77
CA ILE A 139 -1.51 -9.19 0.40
C ILE A 139 -1.63 -8.29 1.64
N GLY A 140 -2.64 -8.53 2.48
CA GLY A 140 -2.82 -7.78 3.72
C GLY A 140 -1.65 -7.86 4.68
N GLY A 141 -0.88 -8.95 4.59
CA GLY A 141 0.26 -9.25 5.45
C GLY A 141 1.56 -8.54 5.09
N VAL A 142 1.65 -7.85 3.96
CA VAL A 142 2.91 -7.33 3.43
C VAL A 142 3.27 -5.97 4.03
N TRP A 143 2.35 -5.00 3.96
CA TRP A 143 2.69 -3.60 4.25
C TRP A 143 3.11 -3.34 5.70
N GLY A 144 2.39 -3.87 6.67
CA GLY A 144 2.68 -3.66 8.10
C GLY A 144 4.10 -4.06 8.49
N PRO A 145 4.52 -5.32 8.24
CA PRO A 145 5.88 -5.76 8.52
C PRO A 145 6.95 -5.00 7.71
N CYS A 146 6.70 -4.61 6.45
CA CYS A 146 7.61 -3.78 5.67
C CYS A 146 7.85 -2.41 6.32
N ALA A 147 6.78 -1.72 6.70
CA ALA A 147 6.87 -0.41 7.35
C ALA A 147 7.60 -0.51 8.70
N ALA A 148 7.34 -1.56 9.48
CA ALA A 148 8.01 -1.80 10.76
C ALA A 148 9.52 -2.04 10.58
N LEU A 149 9.92 -2.90 9.61
CA LEU A 149 11.33 -3.16 9.32
C LEU A 149 12.08 -1.89 8.90
N ILE A 150 11.48 -1.04 8.07
CA ILE A 150 12.09 0.24 7.70
C ILE A 150 12.22 1.14 8.92
N ALA A 151 11.18 1.20 9.76
CA ALA A 151 11.20 2.02 10.97
C ALA A 151 12.30 1.59 11.96
N GLU A 152 12.64 0.31 12.01
CA GLU A 152 13.65 -0.26 12.89
C GLU A 152 15.10 -0.13 12.36
N HIS A 153 15.28 -0.02 11.05
CA HIS A 153 16.61 -0.03 10.43
C HIS A 153 17.05 1.32 9.87
N TRP A 154 16.14 2.27 9.69
CA TRP A 154 16.45 3.59 9.13
C TRP A 154 16.36 4.68 10.20
N SER A 155 17.32 5.64 10.14
CA SER A 155 17.33 6.79 11.03
C SER A 155 16.07 7.65 10.85
N PRO A 156 15.58 8.32 11.90
CA PRO A 156 14.36 9.15 11.84
C PRO A 156 14.36 10.16 10.70
N GLY A 157 15.51 10.81 10.42
CA GLY A 157 15.64 11.82 9.37
C GLY A 157 15.59 11.28 7.93
N SER A 158 15.83 9.98 7.72
CA SER A 158 15.87 9.35 6.39
C SER A 158 14.75 8.32 6.16
N ARG A 159 14.02 7.96 7.21
CA ARG A 159 12.96 6.95 7.20
C ARG A 159 11.85 7.26 6.19
N GLY A 160 11.41 8.50 6.09
CA GLY A 160 10.37 8.91 5.15
C GLY A 160 10.78 8.64 3.69
N ARG A 161 12.02 8.94 3.32
CA ARG A 161 12.55 8.65 1.98
C ARG A 161 12.63 7.17 1.69
N ALA A 162 13.02 6.35 2.67
CA ALA A 162 13.06 4.89 2.54
C ALA A 162 11.65 4.30 2.34
N VAL A 163 10.68 4.76 3.13
CA VAL A 163 9.26 4.37 2.98
C VAL A 163 8.73 4.73 1.59
N SER A 164 8.95 5.97 1.12
CA SER A 164 8.53 6.42 -0.21
C SER A 164 9.17 5.60 -1.33
N PHE A 165 10.45 5.24 -1.18
CA PHE A 165 11.14 4.39 -2.15
C PHE A 165 10.50 2.99 -2.22
N VAL A 166 10.17 2.37 -1.06
CA VAL A 166 9.47 1.08 -1.06
C VAL A 166 8.06 1.22 -1.63
N PHE A 167 7.34 2.30 -1.34
CA PHE A 167 6.04 2.55 -1.97
C PHE A 167 6.11 2.64 -3.49
N SER A 168 7.19 3.21 -4.05
CA SER A 168 7.34 3.29 -5.50
C SER A 168 7.48 1.94 -6.19
N SER A 169 7.86 0.87 -5.45
CA SER A 169 7.87 -0.50 -5.98
C SER A 169 6.49 -1.01 -6.37
N PHE A 170 5.42 -0.40 -5.83
CA PHE A 170 4.05 -0.68 -6.25
C PHE A 170 3.85 -0.39 -7.74
N ALA A 171 4.31 0.76 -8.22
CA ALA A 171 4.25 1.08 -9.64
C ALA A 171 5.14 0.16 -10.49
N ILE A 172 6.30 -0.24 -9.96
CA ILE A 172 7.19 -1.18 -10.65
C ILE A 172 6.54 -2.55 -10.78
N GLY A 173 5.87 -3.07 -9.73
CA GLY A 173 5.12 -4.33 -9.80
C GLY A 173 4.01 -4.30 -10.88
N ALA A 174 3.29 -3.18 -10.98
CA ALA A 174 2.30 -2.95 -12.01
C ALA A 174 2.90 -2.89 -13.45
N ILE A 175 4.06 -2.23 -13.60
CA ILE A 175 4.83 -2.20 -14.85
C ILE A 175 5.26 -3.61 -15.25
N VAL A 176 5.80 -4.41 -14.30
CA VAL A 176 6.19 -5.80 -14.54
C VAL A 176 4.98 -6.64 -14.95
N ALA A 177 3.83 -6.48 -14.27
CA ALA A 177 2.59 -7.17 -14.66
C ALA A 177 2.17 -6.84 -16.10
N SER A 178 2.30 -5.59 -16.53
CA SER A 178 2.03 -5.21 -17.92
C SER A 178 3.02 -5.81 -18.89
N LEU A 179 4.32 -5.80 -18.58
CA LEU A 179 5.34 -6.40 -19.45
C LEU A 179 5.12 -7.91 -19.63
N VAL A 180 4.87 -8.62 -18.54
CA VAL A 180 4.52 -10.04 -18.59
C VAL A 180 3.22 -10.24 -19.37
N GLY A 181 2.19 -9.45 -19.10
CA GLY A 181 0.91 -9.52 -19.80
C GLY A 181 1.06 -9.36 -21.31
N ARG A 182 1.92 -8.44 -21.76
CA ARG A 182 2.19 -8.26 -23.19
C ARG A 182 2.79 -9.50 -23.86
N LEU A 183 3.56 -10.29 -23.12
CA LEU A 183 4.21 -11.47 -23.66
C LEU A 183 3.30 -12.71 -23.65
N VAL A 184 2.41 -12.83 -22.65
CA VAL A 184 1.72 -14.11 -22.40
C VAL A 184 0.20 -14.05 -22.57
N LEU A 185 -0.43 -12.87 -22.50
CA LEU A 185 -1.89 -12.78 -22.38
C LEU A 185 -2.65 -13.33 -23.61
N GLU A 186 -2.05 -13.22 -24.80
CA GLU A 186 -2.61 -13.78 -26.05
C GLU A 186 -2.26 -15.26 -26.27
N VAL A 187 -1.22 -15.75 -25.60
CA VAL A 187 -0.80 -17.17 -25.71
C VAL A 187 -1.56 -18.02 -24.70
N ASP A 188 -1.38 -17.72 -23.42
CA ASP A 188 -2.12 -18.31 -22.31
C ASP A 188 -2.10 -17.33 -21.13
N TRP A 189 -3.25 -16.76 -20.82
CA TRP A 189 -3.42 -15.80 -19.74
C TRP A 189 -3.03 -16.35 -18.35
N ARG A 190 -3.02 -17.68 -18.15
CA ARG A 190 -2.62 -18.30 -16.88
C ARG A 190 -1.16 -18.02 -16.54
N TRP A 191 -0.30 -17.90 -17.57
CA TRP A 191 1.11 -17.54 -17.37
C TRP A 191 1.30 -16.17 -16.73
N LEU A 192 0.33 -15.26 -16.90
CA LEU A 192 0.35 -13.96 -16.24
C LEU A 192 0.30 -14.12 -14.71
N PHE A 193 -0.51 -15.05 -14.21
CA PHE A 193 -0.54 -15.37 -12.78
C PHE A 193 0.65 -16.21 -12.37
N PHE A 194 1.02 -17.22 -13.17
CA PHE A 194 2.11 -18.12 -12.85
C PHE A 194 3.45 -17.40 -12.69
N ALA A 195 3.71 -16.33 -13.40
CA ALA A 195 4.90 -15.51 -13.20
C ALA A 195 5.01 -14.97 -11.77
N GLY A 196 3.89 -14.78 -11.06
CA GLY A 196 3.86 -14.42 -9.65
C GLY A 196 4.38 -15.49 -8.69
N VAL A 197 4.53 -16.75 -9.14
CA VAL A 197 5.20 -17.82 -8.39
C VAL A 197 6.67 -17.45 -8.08
N ALA A 198 7.24 -16.51 -8.84
CA ALA A 198 8.56 -15.93 -8.54
C ALA A 198 8.63 -15.22 -7.16
N SER A 199 7.52 -15.01 -6.48
CA SER A 199 7.51 -14.59 -5.06
C SER A 199 8.09 -15.67 -4.13
N LEU A 200 8.08 -16.96 -4.51
CA LEU A 200 8.71 -18.04 -3.73
C LEU A 200 10.24 -17.88 -3.62
N PRO A 201 11.01 -17.77 -4.72
CA PRO A 201 12.44 -17.43 -4.61
C PRO A 201 12.68 -16.06 -3.97
N ALA A 202 11.76 -15.09 -4.12
CA ALA A 202 11.84 -13.82 -3.39
C ALA A 202 11.72 -14.00 -1.88
N ALA A 203 10.93 -14.95 -1.39
CA ALA A 203 10.89 -15.30 0.03
C ALA A 203 12.25 -15.80 0.55
N LEU A 204 13.01 -16.56 -0.25
CA LEU A 204 14.38 -16.94 0.09
C LEU A 204 15.30 -15.72 0.14
N LEU A 205 15.15 -14.78 -0.81
CA LEU A 205 15.91 -13.53 -0.79
C LEU A 205 15.65 -12.74 0.51
N VAL A 206 14.39 -12.61 0.93
CA VAL A 206 14.02 -11.98 2.21
C VAL A 206 14.67 -12.71 3.39
N LYS A 207 14.69 -14.05 3.36
CA LYS A 207 15.34 -14.86 4.38
C LYS A 207 16.84 -14.55 4.54
N TYR A 208 17.54 -14.21 3.48
CA TYR A 208 18.98 -13.91 3.54
C TYR A 208 19.28 -12.43 3.76
N LEU A 209 18.44 -11.52 3.25
CA LEU A 209 18.67 -10.08 3.36
C LEU A 209 18.23 -9.49 4.70
N VAL A 210 17.12 -9.96 5.26
CA VAL A 210 16.59 -9.44 6.53
C VAL A 210 17.26 -10.18 7.69
N PRO A 211 17.91 -9.48 8.63
CA PRO A 211 18.47 -10.10 9.83
C PRO A 211 17.41 -10.85 10.62
N GLN A 212 17.82 -11.87 11.35
CA GLN A 212 16.92 -12.48 12.32
C GLN A 212 16.61 -11.45 13.41
N ASP A 213 15.34 -11.30 13.74
CA ASP A 213 14.95 -10.48 14.88
C ASP A 213 15.69 -11.02 16.13
N PRO A 214 16.45 -10.18 16.84
CA PRO A 214 17.08 -10.61 18.08
C PRO A 214 15.98 -10.89 19.11
N GLY A 215 15.52 -12.12 19.11
CA GLY A 215 14.70 -12.83 20.07
C GLY A 215 13.59 -12.09 20.80
N ARG A 216 12.50 -12.77 20.91
CA ARG A 216 11.27 -12.59 21.71
C ARG A 216 11.36 -11.91 23.08
N GLY A 217 12.56 -11.52 23.56
CA GLY A 217 12.78 -11.02 24.92
C GLY A 217 12.93 -9.50 25.06
N ARG A 218 13.29 -8.76 24.01
CA ARG A 218 13.56 -7.31 24.16
C ARG A 218 12.32 -6.44 24.19
N HIS A 219 11.21 -6.86 23.59
CA HIS A 219 9.94 -6.10 23.65
C HIS A 219 9.06 -6.49 24.85
N ALA A 220 9.27 -7.65 25.45
CA ALA A 220 8.62 -8.03 26.70
C ALA A 220 9.21 -7.34 27.96
N GLY A 221 10.41 -6.76 27.83
CA GLY A 221 11.12 -6.11 28.95
C GLY A 221 11.07 -4.58 28.96
N LEU A 222 10.66 -3.94 27.89
CA LEU A 222 10.33 -2.51 27.89
C LEU A 222 8.86 -2.41 28.31
N GLY A 223 8.64 -2.18 29.62
CA GLY A 223 7.37 -2.13 30.34
C GLY A 223 6.19 -1.88 29.43
N GLY A 224 5.23 -2.81 29.45
CA GLY A 224 4.15 -2.91 28.49
C GLY A 224 3.63 -1.56 28.07
N ARG A 225 3.83 -1.21 26.80
CA ARG A 225 3.09 -0.07 26.25
C ARG A 225 1.62 -0.38 26.53
N PRO A 226 0.89 0.50 27.22
CA PRO A 226 -0.52 0.26 27.48
C PRO A 226 -1.17 -0.09 26.15
N ARG A 227 -1.90 -1.21 26.10
CA ARG A 227 -2.68 -1.55 24.90
C ARG A 227 -3.63 -0.42 24.65
N ILE A 228 -3.34 0.39 23.62
CA ILE A 228 -4.17 1.52 23.25
C ILE A 228 -5.48 0.91 22.77
N GLY A 229 -6.54 1.07 23.56
CA GLY A 229 -7.88 0.64 23.15
C GLY A 229 -8.37 1.49 21.97
N ILE A 230 -9.27 0.92 21.17
CA ILE A 230 -9.86 1.64 20.03
C ILE A 230 -10.53 2.97 20.44
N GLY A 231 -11.02 3.08 21.68
CA GLY A 231 -11.58 4.31 22.23
C GLY A 231 -10.59 5.47 22.26
N ALA A 232 -9.31 5.21 22.53
CA ALA A 232 -8.30 6.24 22.69
C ALA A 232 -8.12 7.15 21.45
N ILE A 233 -8.39 6.65 20.25
CA ILE A 233 -8.31 7.46 19.03
C ILE A 233 -9.54 8.37 18.82
N PHE A 234 -10.60 8.18 19.60
CA PHE A 234 -11.81 9.00 19.57
C PHE A 234 -11.94 9.93 20.77
N GLU A 235 -11.17 9.72 21.84
CA GLU A 235 -11.18 10.54 23.06
C GLU A 235 -10.46 11.88 22.86
N GLY A 236 -10.62 12.82 23.81
CA GLY A 236 -9.91 14.11 23.83
C GLY A 236 -10.22 15.01 22.63
N GLY A 237 -11.45 14.98 22.09
CA GLY A 237 -11.87 15.79 20.96
C GLY A 237 -11.37 15.27 19.58
N ARG A 238 -10.70 14.13 19.54
CA ARG A 238 -10.14 13.53 18.29
C ARG A 238 -11.16 12.83 17.40
N ALA A 239 -12.38 12.56 17.90
CA ALA A 239 -13.39 11.79 17.18
C ALA A 239 -13.69 12.35 15.79
N ARG A 240 -13.84 13.67 15.64
CA ARG A 240 -14.07 14.33 14.35
C ARG A 240 -12.89 14.12 13.39
N THR A 241 -11.67 14.30 13.87
CA THR A 241 -10.44 14.14 13.07
C THR A 241 -10.28 12.68 12.62
N THR A 242 -10.49 11.72 13.54
CA THR A 242 -10.43 10.28 13.23
C THR A 242 -11.47 9.87 12.19
N LEU A 243 -12.71 10.35 12.35
CA LEU A 243 -13.78 10.05 11.40
C LEU A 243 -13.49 10.63 10.01
N LEU A 244 -13.11 11.90 9.91
CA LEU A 244 -12.75 12.53 8.63
C LEU A 244 -11.53 11.87 7.98
N ALA A 245 -10.48 11.58 8.74
CA ALA A 245 -9.30 10.86 8.23
C ALA A 245 -9.67 9.47 7.70
N THR A 246 -10.55 8.75 8.40
CA THR A 246 -11.08 7.46 7.96
C THR A 246 -11.86 7.59 6.65
N LEU A 247 -12.78 8.54 6.57
CA LEU A 247 -13.57 8.79 5.36
C LEU A 247 -12.70 9.20 4.17
N ILE A 248 -11.68 10.01 4.39
CA ILE A 248 -10.70 10.38 3.35
C ILE A 248 -9.95 9.14 2.86
N SER A 249 -9.55 8.21 3.75
CA SER A 249 -8.96 6.94 3.35
C SER A 249 -9.92 6.08 2.52
N ILE A 250 -11.20 6.02 2.90
CA ILE A 250 -12.23 5.29 2.17
C ILE A 250 -12.40 5.88 0.76
N VAL A 251 -12.51 7.19 0.65
CA VAL A 251 -12.61 7.91 -0.63
C VAL A 251 -11.38 7.66 -1.50
N ASN A 252 -10.19 7.80 -0.92
CA ASN A 252 -8.93 7.58 -1.65
C ASN A 252 -8.87 6.17 -2.23
N LEU A 253 -9.11 5.15 -1.41
CA LEU A 253 -8.99 3.76 -1.86
C LEU A 253 -10.17 3.33 -2.75
N ALA A 254 -11.38 3.86 -2.53
CA ALA A 254 -12.51 3.63 -3.43
C ALA A 254 -12.25 4.21 -4.82
N GLY A 255 -11.80 5.45 -4.90
CA GLY A 255 -11.47 6.10 -6.18
C GLY A 255 -10.33 5.37 -6.90
N TYR A 256 -9.26 5.04 -6.18
CA TYR A 256 -8.11 4.34 -6.74
C TYR A 256 -8.50 2.96 -7.31
N TRP A 257 -9.06 2.08 -6.49
CA TRP A 257 -9.40 0.72 -6.90
C TRP A 257 -10.58 0.67 -7.86
N GLY A 258 -11.50 1.62 -7.77
CA GLY A 258 -12.55 1.79 -8.76
C GLY A 258 -12.01 2.06 -10.15
N ALA A 259 -11.08 2.99 -10.29
CA ALA A 259 -10.47 3.33 -11.57
C ALA A 259 -9.45 2.27 -12.03
N ALA A 260 -8.43 1.98 -11.20
CA ALA A 260 -7.31 1.11 -11.58
C ALA A 260 -7.75 -0.31 -11.95
N PHE A 261 -8.80 -0.84 -11.30
CA PHE A 261 -9.32 -2.17 -11.58
C PHE A 261 -10.07 -2.24 -12.90
N TRP A 262 -10.86 -1.21 -13.26
CA TRP A 262 -11.76 -1.27 -14.41
C TRP A 262 -11.23 -0.61 -15.68
N ILE A 263 -10.19 0.24 -15.61
CA ILE A 263 -9.60 0.89 -16.79
C ILE A 263 -9.15 -0.13 -17.85
N PRO A 264 -8.47 -1.26 -17.54
CA PRO A 264 -8.12 -2.25 -18.55
C PRO A 264 -9.34 -2.83 -19.27
N THR A 265 -10.41 -3.18 -18.51
CA THR A 265 -11.65 -3.68 -19.10
C THR A 265 -12.40 -2.62 -19.92
N PHE A 266 -12.42 -1.37 -19.48
CA PHE A 266 -12.97 -0.25 -20.21
C PHE A 266 -12.29 -0.05 -21.58
N LEU A 267 -10.98 -0.15 -21.63
CA LEU A 267 -10.21 -0.03 -22.87
C LEU A 267 -10.55 -1.13 -23.89
N THR A 268 -10.79 -2.35 -23.42
CA THR A 268 -11.16 -3.47 -24.32
C THR A 268 -12.64 -3.47 -24.65
N ALA A 269 -13.51 -3.30 -23.69
CA ALA A 269 -14.96 -3.45 -23.85
C ALA A 269 -15.62 -2.24 -24.52
N GLU A 270 -15.19 -1.01 -24.19
CA GLU A 270 -15.83 0.21 -24.69
C GLU A 270 -15.00 1.00 -25.70
N ARG A 271 -13.67 0.82 -25.69
CA ARG A 271 -12.78 1.45 -26.68
C ARG A 271 -12.34 0.47 -27.79
N GLY A 272 -12.72 -0.80 -27.68
CA GLY A 272 -12.46 -1.79 -28.72
C GLY A 272 -10.99 -2.13 -28.90
N LEU A 273 -10.12 -1.84 -27.93
CA LEU A 273 -8.69 -2.13 -28.03
C LEU A 273 -8.43 -3.64 -27.92
N SER A 274 -7.44 -4.13 -28.67
CA SER A 274 -6.92 -5.48 -28.49
C SER A 274 -6.30 -5.64 -27.10
N LEU A 275 -6.15 -6.88 -26.64
CA LEU A 275 -5.49 -7.18 -25.36
C LEU A 275 -4.06 -6.63 -25.31
N THR A 276 -3.30 -6.78 -26.39
CA THR A 276 -1.94 -6.25 -26.51
C THR A 276 -1.90 -4.72 -26.44
N ALA A 277 -2.84 -4.03 -27.09
CA ALA A 277 -2.95 -2.57 -27.00
C ALA A 277 -3.32 -2.15 -25.59
N MET A 278 -4.34 -2.75 -24.98
CA MET A 278 -4.77 -2.47 -23.61
C MET A 278 -3.62 -2.59 -22.60
N VAL A 279 -2.81 -3.65 -22.69
CA VAL A 279 -1.65 -3.83 -21.83
C VAL A 279 -0.60 -2.73 -22.05
N SER A 280 -0.39 -2.29 -23.30
CA SER A 280 0.53 -1.18 -23.59
C SER A 280 0.04 0.16 -22.99
N PHE A 281 -1.27 0.40 -23.03
CA PHE A 281 -1.90 1.57 -22.39
C PHE A 281 -1.75 1.51 -20.86
N SER A 282 -1.98 0.33 -20.27
CA SER A 282 -1.77 0.10 -18.84
C SER A 282 -0.32 0.31 -18.43
N PHE A 283 0.65 -0.13 -19.23
CA PHE A 283 2.07 0.13 -19.01
C PHE A 283 2.37 1.62 -18.91
N VAL A 284 1.90 2.43 -19.87
CA VAL A 284 2.11 3.89 -19.87
C VAL A 284 1.46 4.54 -18.64
N MET A 285 0.27 4.07 -18.25
CA MET A 285 -0.41 4.51 -17.04
C MET A 285 0.43 4.22 -15.79
N TYR A 286 1.03 3.03 -15.67
CA TYR A 286 1.84 2.67 -14.50
C TYR A 286 3.19 3.39 -14.47
N VAL A 287 3.76 3.75 -15.63
CA VAL A 287 4.92 4.66 -15.68
C VAL A 287 4.53 6.05 -15.13
N GLY A 288 3.35 6.55 -15.52
CA GLY A 288 2.78 7.77 -14.94
C GLY A 288 2.62 7.69 -13.41
N MET A 289 2.15 6.54 -12.90
CA MET A 289 2.06 6.28 -11.45
C MET A 289 3.40 6.43 -10.74
N PHE A 290 4.45 5.85 -11.30
CA PHE A 290 5.79 5.95 -10.72
C PHE A 290 6.24 7.42 -10.59
N VAL A 291 6.06 8.20 -11.64
CA VAL A 291 6.38 9.64 -11.63
C VAL A 291 5.50 10.39 -10.63
N GLY A 292 4.21 10.04 -10.56
CA GLY A 292 3.24 10.65 -9.64
C GLY A 292 3.64 10.48 -8.18
N PHE A 293 4.08 9.28 -7.76
CA PHE A 293 4.57 9.04 -6.40
C PHE A 293 5.70 10.00 -6.01
N GLN A 294 6.66 10.23 -6.92
CA GLN A 294 7.80 11.12 -6.63
C GLN A 294 7.35 12.59 -6.58
N PHE A 295 6.54 13.01 -7.56
CA PHE A 295 6.07 14.39 -7.66
C PHE A 295 5.22 14.81 -6.45
N PHE A 296 4.21 14.01 -6.09
CA PHE A 296 3.31 14.36 -4.98
C PHE A 296 4.00 14.26 -3.62
N GLY A 297 5.02 13.38 -3.49
CA GLY A 297 5.90 13.36 -2.33
C GLY A 297 6.65 14.67 -2.14
N LEU A 298 7.18 15.24 -3.24
CA LEU A 298 7.83 16.57 -3.19
C LEU A 298 6.82 17.70 -3.01
N LEU A 299 5.68 17.64 -3.69
CA LEU A 299 4.65 18.67 -3.63
C LEU A 299 4.12 18.84 -2.19
N CYS A 300 3.94 17.75 -1.46
CA CYS A 300 3.42 17.83 -0.09
C CYS A 300 4.40 18.51 0.88
N ASP A 301 5.69 18.51 0.57
CA ASP A 301 6.70 19.24 1.34
C ASP A 301 6.82 20.73 0.93
N LEU A 302 6.24 21.11 -0.22
CA LEU A 302 6.27 22.49 -0.71
C LEU A 302 5.02 23.31 -0.33
N ILE A 303 3.83 22.75 -0.55
CA ILE A 303 2.56 23.49 -0.38
C ILE A 303 1.71 23.02 0.82
N GLY A 304 2.16 21.95 1.50
CA GLY A 304 1.46 21.38 2.65
C GLY A 304 0.66 20.12 2.30
N ARG A 305 0.29 19.36 3.34
CA ARG A 305 -0.31 18.02 3.21
C ARG A 305 -1.72 18.10 2.65
N ARG A 306 -2.57 18.90 3.26
CA ARG A 306 -3.97 19.09 2.86
C ARG A 306 -4.09 19.61 1.43
N ARG A 307 -3.35 20.68 1.11
CA ARG A 307 -3.40 21.31 -0.22
C ARG A 307 -2.94 20.34 -1.32
N SER A 308 -1.85 19.61 -1.07
CA SER A 308 -1.35 18.60 -2.02
C SER A 308 -2.35 17.46 -2.25
N MET A 309 -3.06 17.02 -1.21
CA MET A 309 -4.12 16.02 -1.35
C MET A 309 -5.33 16.55 -2.16
N MET A 310 -5.70 17.82 -1.95
CA MET A 310 -6.76 18.45 -2.76
C MET A 310 -6.37 18.52 -4.23
N VAL A 311 -5.11 18.87 -4.54
CA VAL A 311 -4.57 18.86 -5.91
C VAL A 311 -4.58 17.43 -6.47
N ALA A 312 -4.15 16.43 -5.69
CA ALA A 312 -4.15 15.03 -6.12
C ALA A 312 -5.58 14.53 -6.43
N PHE A 313 -6.54 14.74 -5.54
CA PHE A 313 -7.93 14.33 -5.76
C PHE A 313 -8.59 15.08 -6.93
N GLY A 314 -8.37 16.40 -7.02
CA GLY A 314 -8.86 17.19 -8.15
C GLY A 314 -8.27 16.74 -9.48
N SER A 315 -6.96 16.47 -9.52
CA SER A 315 -6.31 15.93 -10.71
C SER A 315 -6.83 14.55 -11.10
N CYS A 316 -7.14 13.66 -10.13
CA CYS A 316 -7.78 12.37 -10.41
C CYS A 316 -9.16 12.55 -11.07
N ALA A 317 -10.01 13.41 -10.51
CA ALA A 317 -11.33 13.65 -11.05
C ALA A 317 -11.27 14.18 -12.49
N ILE A 318 -10.38 15.12 -12.77
CA ILE A 318 -10.17 15.69 -14.10
C ILE A 318 -9.57 14.65 -15.04
N ALA A 319 -8.49 13.98 -14.64
CA ALA A 319 -7.76 13.05 -15.49
C ALA A 319 -8.64 11.87 -15.92
N ILE A 320 -9.38 11.27 -14.99
CA ILE A 320 -10.32 10.17 -15.28
C ILE A 320 -11.49 10.71 -16.12
N GLY A 321 -12.05 11.86 -15.76
CA GLY A 321 -13.16 12.47 -16.50
C GLY A 321 -12.82 12.70 -17.99
N VAL A 322 -11.64 13.24 -18.28
CA VAL A 322 -11.14 13.41 -19.66
C VAL A 322 -10.91 12.05 -20.32
N TYR A 323 -10.31 11.08 -19.60
CA TYR A 323 -9.99 9.75 -20.14
C TYR A 323 -11.23 8.99 -20.62
N ILE A 324 -12.33 9.08 -19.88
CA ILE A 324 -13.56 8.36 -20.22
C ILE A 324 -14.37 9.04 -21.33
N VAL A 325 -14.17 10.33 -21.61
CA VAL A 325 -14.93 11.07 -22.61
C VAL A 325 -14.24 11.09 -23.97
N VAL A 326 -12.92 11.25 -24.02
CA VAL A 326 -12.18 11.38 -25.27
C VAL A 326 -12.01 10.01 -25.95
N PRO A 327 -12.44 9.84 -27.22
CA PRO A 327 -12.38 8.55 -27.90
C PRO A 327 -11.06 8.30 -28.65
N ASN A 328 -10.21 9.32 -28.87
CA ASN A 328 -9.00 9.20 -29.68
C ASN A 328 -7.96 8.28 -29.04
N PRO A 329 -7.58 7.13 -29.65
CA PRO A 329 -6.66 6.17 -29.06
C PRO A 329 -5.27 6.74 -28.76
N LEU A 330 -4.71 7.58 -29.66
CA LEU A 330 -3.39 8.17 -29.44
C LEU A 330 -3.40 9.14 -28.25
N PHE A 331 -4.48 9.92 -28.11
CA PHE A 331 -4.67 10.77 -26.94
C PHE A 331 -4.80 9.92 -25.67
N LEU A 332 -5.64 8.89 -25.67
CA LEU A 332 -5.82 7.99 -24.53
C LEU A 332 -4.51 7.31 -24.11
N PHE A 333 -3.67 6.93 -25.07
CA PHE A 333 -2.38 6.31 -24.78
C PHE A 333 -1.52 7.22 -23.89
N TRP A 334 -1.31 8.46 -24.30
CA TRP A 334 -0.49 9.41 -23.54
C TRP A 334 -1.20 9.98 -22.31
N TRP A 335 -2.51 10.21 -22.40
CA TRP A 335 -3.30 10.67 -21.27
C TRP A 335 -3.41 9.63 -20.17
N GLY A 336 -3.25 8.35 -20.49
CA GLY A 336 -3.10 7.26 -19.51
C GLY A 336 -1.99 7.52 -18.52
N ALA A 337 -0.84 8.09 -18.95
CA ALA A 337 0.22 8.50 -18.02
C ALA A 337 -0.25 9.59 -17.04
N VAL A 338 -1.08 10.54 -17.50
CA VAL A 338 -1.65 11.59 -16.62
C VAL A 338 -2.62 10.99 -15.61
N VAL A 339 -3.45 10.02 -16.03
CA VAL A 339 -4.34 9.29 -15.12
C VAL A 339 -3.52 8.54 -14.05
N GLY A 340 -2.50 7.79 -14.47
CA GLY A 340 -1.61 7.09 -13.55
C GLY A 340 -0.91 8.05 -12.57
N PHE A 341 -0.35 9.13 -13.08
CA PHE A 341 0.29 10.19 -12.30
C PHE A 341 -0.65 10.73 -11.20
N ALA A 342 -1.90 11.03 -11.54
CA ALA A 342 -2.87 11.54 -10.59
C ALA A 342 -3.26 10.51 -9.53
N LEU A 343 -3.54 9.26 -9.93
CA LEU A 343 -4.04 8.19 -9.06
C LEU A 343 -3.13 7.90 -7.86
N CYS A 344 -1.83 8.08 -8.00
CA CYS A 344 -0.88 7.81 -6.93
C CYS A 344 -0.59 8.98 -6.00
N GLY A 345 -1.13 10.15 -6.31
CA GLY A 345 -0.81 11.37 -5.58
C GLY A 345 -1.15 11.32 -4.09
N ALA A 346 -2.34 10.88 -3.74
CA ALA A 346 -2.79 10.93 -2.34
C ALA A 346 -2.19 9.84 -1.45
N GLY A 347 -1.90 8.65 -2.01
CA GLY A 347 -1.44 7.49 -1.23
C GLY A 347 -0.15 7.76 -0.46
N GLY A 348 0.81 8.45 -1.08
CA GLY A 348 2.08 8.82 -0.44
C GLY A 348 1.93 9.92 0.62
N ILE A 349 0.96 10.84 0.46
CA ILE A 349 0.75 11.98 1.36
C ILE A 349 0.05 11.54 2.65
N LEU A 350 -0.90 10.60 2.57
CA LEU A 350 -1.75 10.17 3.69
C LEU A 350 -0.95 9.72 4.91
N GLY A 351 0.14 8.98 4.71
CA GLY A 351 0.98 8.52 5.81
C GLY A 351 1.61 9.67 6.60
N ALA A 352 2.16 10.67 5.92
CA ALA A 352 2.74 11.86 6.53
C ALA A 352 1.65 12.71 7.20
N TYR A 353 0.51 12.87 6.55
CA TYR A 353 -0.61 13.63 7.07
C TYR A 353 -1.16 13.06 8.38
N TYR A 354 -1.35 11.73 8.44
CA TYR A 354 -1.80 11.06 9.67
C TYR A 354 -0.76 11.15 10.79
N ALA A 355 0.52 11.09 10.44
CA ALA A 355 1.59 11.25 11.43
C ALA A 355 1.60 12.65 12.07
N GLU A 356 1.12 13.67 11.37
CA GLU A 356 1.03 15.04 11.86
C GLU A 356 -0.32 15.36 12.53
N LEU A 357 -1.42 14.66 12.16
CA LEU A 357 -2.76 14.88 12.71
C LEU A 357 -2.96 14.35 14.12
N PHE A 358 -2.23 13.27 14.47
CA PHE A 358 -2.43 12.57 15.73
C PHE A 358 -1.25 12.76 16.68
N PRO A 359 -1.48 12.96 17.99
CA PRO A 359 -0.41 13.04 18.99
C PRO A 359 0.36 11.71 19.09
N ASP A 360 1.61 11.81 19.56
CA ASP A 360 2.60 10.72 19.56
C ASP A 360 2.09 9.42 20.19
N GLU A 361 1.26 9.53 21.24
CA GLU A 361 0.76 8.40 22.01
C GLU A 361 -0.14 7.49 21.17
N VAL A 362 -0.97 8.06 20.29
CA VAL A 362 -1.96 7.32 19.47
C VAL A 362 -1.66 7.31 17.98
N ARG A 363 -0.65 8.04 17.52
CA ARG A 363 -0.33 8.28 16.11
C ARG A 363 -0.28 7.02 15.24
N ALA A 364 0.52 6.05 15.67
CA ALA A 364 0.71 4.82 14.90
C ALA A 364 -0.58 4.00 14.82
N TYR A 365 -1.33 3.95 15.93
CA TYR A 365 -2.59 3.21 15.98
C TYR A 365 -3.69 3.91 15.17
N ALA A 366 -3.83 5.23 15.31
CA ALA A 366 -4.82 6.01 14.59
C ALA A 366 -4.57 6.00 13.06
N GLY A 367 -3.32 6.21 12.65
CA GLY A 367 -2.94 6.15 11.22
C GLY A 367 -3.19 4.77 10.62
N GLY A 368 -2.81 3.71 11.33
CA GLY A 368 -3.07 2.33 10.93
C GLY A 368 -4.57 2.02 10.85
N PHE A 369 -5.36 2.47 11.82
CA PHE A 369 -6.82 2.32 11.81
C PHE A 369 -7.46 3.03 10.62
N CYS A 370 -7.17 4.32 10.41
CA CYS A 370 -7.72 5.09 9.30
C CYS A 370 -7.38 4.46 7.93
N TRP A 371 -6.12 4.04 7.75
CA TRP A 371 -5.69 3.38 6.52
C TRP A 371 -6.40 2.04 6.29
N ASN A 372 -6.51 1.18 7.31
CA ASN A 372 -7.18 -0.11 7.17
C ASN A 372 -8.69 0.02 6.93
N MET A 373 -9.34 0.98 7.59
CA MET A 373 -10.76 1.27 7.32
C MET A 373 -10.97 1.78 5.88
N GLY A 374 -9.99 2.45 5.29
CA GLY A 374 -10.01 2.82 3.88
C GLY A 374 -10.20 1.63 2.93
N ARG A 375 -9.77 0.42 3.31
CA ARG A 375 -9.96 -0.80 2.52
C ARG A 375 -11.43 -1.18 2.31
N ILE A 376 -12.34 -0.67 3.13
CA ILE A 376 -13.80 -0.79 2.90
C ILE A 376 -14.14 -0.18 1.53
N GLY A 377 -13.59 1.02 1.25
CA GLY A 377 -13.76 1.65 -0.07
C GLY A 377 -13.16 0.82 -1.20
N ALA A 378 -11.95 0.26 -0.98
CA ALA A 378 -11.32 -0.64 -1.95
C ALA A 378 -12.13 -1.92 -2.22
N ALA A 379 -12.79 -2.45 -1.19
CA ALA A 379 -13.63 -3.65 -1.32
C ALA A 379 -14.96 -3.37 -2.02
N LEU A 380 -15.56 -2.22 -1.78
CA LEU A 380 -16.87 -1.88 -2.37
C LEU A 380 -16.77 -1.39 -3.81
N ALA A 381 -15.70 -0.65 -4.15
CA ALA A 381 -15.60 0.06 -5.42
C ALA A 381 -15.61 -0.85 -6.66
N PRO A 382 -14.84 -1.96 -6.75
CA PRO A 382 -14.86 -2.81 -7.93
C PRO A 382 -16.25 -3.40 -8.22
N PHE A 383 -16.95 -3.85 -7.19
CA PHE A 383 -18.33 -4.37 -7.34
C PHE A 383 -19.31 -3.26 -7.75
N THR A 384 -19.28 -2.12 -7.08
CA THR A 384 -20.21 -1.02 -7.34
C THR A 384 -20.05 -0.48 -8.78
N ILE A 385 -18.81 -0.29 -9.23
CA ILE A 385 -18.53 0.19 -10.59
C ILE A 385 -18.90 -0.88 -11.61
N GLY A 386 -18.65 -2.17 -11.34
CA GLY A 386 -19.09 -3.27 -12.18
C GLY A 386 -20.61 -3.36 -12.30
N ALA A 387 -21.35 -3.15 -11.20
CA ALA A 387 -22.81 -3.13 -11.17
C ALA A 387 -23.40 -1.97 -12.00
N ILE A 388 -22.83 -0.75 -11.86
CA ILE A 388 -23.19 0.40 -12.68
C ILE A 388 -22.81 0.15 -14.14
N GLY A 389 -21.63 -0.42 -14.39
CA GLY A 389 -21.15 -0.77 -15.72
C GLY A 389 -22.06 -1.75 -16.45
N LYS A 390 -22.70 -2.69 -15.76
CA LYS A 390 -23.68 -3.60 -16.34
C LYS A 390 -24.93 -2.89 -16.87
N SER A 391 -25.39 -1.84 -16.21
CA SER A 391 -26.64 -1.16 -16.55
C SER A 391 -26.43 0.08 -17.42
N HIS A 392 -25.31 0.81 -17.27
CA HIS A 392 -25.08 2.10 -17.91
C HIS A 392 -23.73 2.19 -18.63
N GLY A 393 -22.98 1.09 -18.74
CA GLY A 393 -21.62 1.06 -19.30
C GLY A 393 -20.55 1.41 -18.28
N LEU A 394 -19.31 0.94 -18.53
CA LEU A 394 -18.15 1.20 -17.67
C LEU A 394 -17.76 2.67 -17.64
N GLN A 395 -18.03 3.42 -18.71
CA GLN A 395 -17.85 4.87 -18.72
C GLN A 395 -18.62 5.55 -17.59
N ALA A 396 -19.90 5.19 -17.40
CA ALA A 396 -20.71 5.70 -16.29
C ALA A 396 -20.18 5.24 -14.92
N GLY A 397 -19.78 3.98 -14.81
CA GLY A 397 -19.14 3.45 -13.60
C GLY A 397 -17.89 4.22 -13.23
N LEU A 398 -17.01 4.47 -14.18
CA LEU A 398 -15.77 5.25 -13.96
C LEU A 398 -16.06 6.72 -13.65
N ALA A 399 -17.13 7.31 -14.20
CA ALA A 399 -17.55 8.68 -13.86
C ALA A 399 -17.90 8.82 -12.36
N VAL A 400 -18.41 7.76 -11.72
CA VAL A 400 -18.66 7.76 -10.28
C VAL A 400 -17.37 7.96 -9.49
N THR A 401 -16.22 7.44 -9.97
CA THR A 401 -14.93 7.67 -9.30
C THR A 401 -14.53 9.15 -9.29
N CYS A 402 -14.88 9.89 -10.36
CA CYS A 402 -14.67 11.35 -10.38
C CYS A 402 -15.47 12.02 -9.27
N GLY A 403 -16.74 11.65 -9.10
CA GLY A 403 -17.60 12.15 -8.01
C GLY A 403 -17.02 11.80 -6.63
N VAL A 404 -16.53 10.58 -6.44
CA VAL A 404 -15.89 10.13 -5.19
C VAL A 404 -14.69 11.03 -4.86
N TYR A 405 -13.82 11.32 -5.82
CA TYR A 405 -12.69 12.22 -5.61
C TYR A 405 -13.09 13.66 -5.30
N LEU A 406 -14.14 14.19 -5.98
CA LEU A 406 -14.67 15.53 -5.68
C LEU A 406 -15.26 15.62 -4.25
N VAL A 407 -15.94 14.57 -3.79
CA VAL A 407 -16.37 14.46 -2.39
C VAL A 407 -15.15 14.49 -1.45
N GLY A 408 -14.06 13.80 -1.82
CA GLY A 408 -12.81 13.84 -1.09
C GLY A 408 -12.20 15.24 -1.00
N VAL A 409 -12.23 16.02 -2.07
CA VAL A 409 -11.80 17.43 -2.06
C VAL A 409 -12.65 18.23 -1.07
N ALA A 410 -13.98 18.07 -1.09
CA ALA A 410 -14.87 18.75 -0.17
C ALA A 410 -14.61 18.36 1.31
N MET A 411 -14.36 17.07 1.58
CA MET A 411 -13.99 16.61 2.93
C MET A 411 -12.67 17.21 3.42
N LEU A 412 -11.68 17.35 2.53
CA LEU A 412 -10.38 17.95 2.85
C LEU A 412 -10.50 19.42 3.25
N LEU A 413 -11.53 20.15 2.78
CA LEU A 413 -11.79 21.51 3.24
C LEU A 413 -12.15 21.60 4.73
N LEU A 414 -12.68 20.50 5.29
CA LEU A 414 -13.06 20.39 6.71
C LEU A 414 -11.89 19.98 7.62
N MET A 415 -10.74 19.62 7.03
CA MET A 415 -9.55 19.15 7.73
C MET A 415 -8.55 20.29 7.95
N PRO A 416 -7.75 20.27 9.03
CA PRO A 416 -6.70 21.25 9.24
C PRO A 416 -5.54 21.06 8.27
N GLU A 417 -4.83 22.16 7.93
CA GLU A 417 -3.49 22.06 7.34
C GLU A 417 -2.47 21.81 8.46
N THR A 418 -1.65 20.79 8.32
CA THR A 418 -0.68 20.41 9.36
C THR A 418 0.74 20.92 9.08
N PHE A 419 0.98 21.40 7.87
CA PHE A 419 2.29 21.87 7.43
C PHE A 419 2.69 23.16 8.14
N ARG A 420 3.73 23.08 9.00
CA ARG A 420 4.43 24.24 9.53
C ARG A 420 5.61 24.58 8.63
N ARG A 421 5.65 25.78 8.07
CA ARG A 421 6.82 26.26 7.37
C ARG A 421 7.97 26.37 8.37
N LYS A 422 9.17 25.90 8.02
CA LYS A 422 10.41 26.08 8.82
C LYS A 422 10.71 27.56 9.14
N ALA A 423 10.10 28.50 8.41
CA ALA A 423 10.22 29.92 8.66
C ALA A 423 9.52 30.39 9.96
N ASP A 424 8.53 29.63 10.45
CA ASP A 424 7.80 29.99 11.67
C ASP A 424 8.49 29.47 12.96
N GLU A 425 9.57 28.71 12.82
CA GLU A 425 10.39 28.18 13.92
C GLU A 425 11.67 28.98 14.18
N ALA A 426 11.93 30.07 13.43
CA ALA A 426 13.04 30.97 13.74
C ALA A 426 12.74 31.68 15.07
N PRO A 427 13.53 31.50 16.14
CA PRO A 427 13.34 32.23 17.37
C PRO A 427 13.60 33.73 17.10
N ASN A 428 12.64 34.57 17.52
CA ASN A 428 12.83 36.03 17.62
C ASN A 428 13.95 36.36 18.58
#